data_189ab6bc0c7c64f70d2df494d383b99c
#
_entry.id   189ab6bc0c7c64f70d2df494d383b99c
#
_cell.length_a   1.000
_cell.length_b   1.000
_cell.length_c   1.000
_cell.angle_alpha   90.00
_cell.angle_beta   90.00
_cell.angle_gamma   90.00
#
_symmetry.space_group_name_H-M   'P 1'
#
loop_
_entity.id
_entity.type
_entity.pdbx_description
1 polymer ?
#
loop_
_entity_poly.entity_id
_entity_poly.type
_entity_poly.pdbx_seq_one_letter_code
_entity_poly.pdbx_strand_id
1 'polypeptide(L)'
;MARRTQQQELVALFAADGMTLDPALIPTDTAVSTYALIRDETAERKAAAFLLGDNLERTTQGGGIYTYTSQQGAAAFRDTGSFDAAGSLSQENAEAFCRDFCKAFSYDTPIFTLDETGSGTATAVRLWNGTPVFNAAVTFTIDQGRVLSASGALLPEAGAETSSGQKPLSAFAALTAFQQMR
;
A
#
# COMPACT_ATOMS: atom_id res chain seq x y z
N MET A 1 24.37 -18.55 -33.31
CA MET A 1 24.39 -17.56 -32.19
C MET A 1 23.17 -17.85 -31.30
N ALA A 2 23.39 -18.18 -30.04
CA ALA A 2 22.29 -18.41 -29.10
C ALA A 2 21.58 -17.06 -28.86
N ARG A 3 20.23 -17.06 -28.97
CA ARG A 3 19.42 -15.89 -28.58
C ARG A 3 19.59 -15.70 -27.07
N ARG A 4 20.09 -14.54 -26.66
CA ARG A 4 20.08 -14.12 -25.25
C ARG A 4 18.63 -14.08 -24.77
N THR A 5 18.37 -14.54 -23.56
CA THR A 5 17.08 -14.33 -22.93
C THR A 5 16.89 -12.83 -22.61
N GLN A 6 15.64 -12.36 -22.51
CA GLN A 6 15.33 -10.97 -22.17
C GLN A 6 16.01 -10.52 -20.86
N GLN A 7 16.13 -11.45 -19.90
CA GLN A 7 16.85 -11.18 -18.64
C GLN A 7 18.34 -10.91 -18.86
N GLN A 8 18.99 -11.70 -19.71
CA GLN A 8 20.42 -11.51 -20.02
C GLN A 8 20.68 -10.20 -20.77
N GLU A 9 19.73 -9.78 -21.61
CA GLU A 9 19.81 -8.48 -22.30
C GLU A 9 19.69 -7.33 -21.32
N LEU A 10 18.75 -7.39 -20.36
CA LEU A 10 18.60 -6.39 -19.29
C LEU A 10 19.85 -6.30 -18.40
N VAL A 11 20.36 -7.43 -17.92
CA VAL A 11 21.58 -7.47 -17.10
C VAL A 11 22.75 -6.82 -17.85
N ALA A 12 22.91 -7.12 -19.14
CA ALA A 12 23.98 -6.54 -19.95
C ALA A 12 23.79 -5.01 -20.14
N LEU A 13 22.56 -4.56 -20.28
CA LEU A 13 22.20 -3.15 -20.46
C LEU A 13 22.56 -2.34 -19.19
N PHE A 14 22.17 -2.84 -18.01
CA PHE A 14 22.47 -2.18 -16.74
C PHE A 14 23.95 -2.24 -16.39
N ALA A 15 24.64 -3.35 -16.72
CA ALA A 15 26.07 -3.47 -16.53
C ALA A 15 26.87 -2.46 -17.36
N ALA A 16 26.40 -2.10 -18.55
CA ALA A 16 27.02 -1.07 -19.38
C ALA A 16 27.02 0.31 -18.71
N ASP A 17 26.03 0.58 -17.86
CA ASP A 17 25.91 1.82 -17.07
C ASP A 17 26.56 1.71 -15.66
N GLY A 18 27.34 0.65 -15.40
CA GLY A 18 28.00 0.43 -14.11
C GLY A 18 27.05 -0.02 -12.98
N MET A 19 25.84 -0.45 -13.31
CA MET A 19 24.87 -0.94 -12.32
C MET A 19 24.81 -2.47 -12.33
N THR A 20 24.67 -3.05 -11.15
CA THR A 20 24.46 -4.51 -11.01
C THR A 20 22.98 -4.80 -10.86
N LEU A 21 22.44 -5.59 -11.78
CA LEU A 21 21.07 -6.07 -11.74
C LEU A 21 21.08 -7.58 -11.46
N ASP A 22 20.44 -8.00 -10.35
CA ASP A 22 20.30 -9.43 -10.04
C ASP A 22 19.22 -10.04 -10.97
N PRO A 23 19.59 -11.02 -11.82
CA PRO A 23 18.65 -11.67 -12.72
C PRO A 23 17.47 -12.35 -12.00
N ALA A 24 17.66 -12.78 -10.74
CA ALA A 24 16.62 -13.43 -9.97
C ALA A 24 15.50 -12.47 -9.54
N LEU A 25 15.78 -11.17 -9.52
CA LEU A 25 14.81 -10.12 -9.18
C LEU A 25 14.04 -9.60 -10.40
N ILE A 26 14.41 -10.05 -11.61
CA ILE A 26 13.69 -9.65 -12.84
C ILE A 26 12.47 -10.55 -13.00
N PRO A 27 11.25 -10.02 -12.94
CA PRO A 27 10.04 -10.82 -13.16
C PRO A 27 10.04 -11.40 -14.57
N THR A 28 9.83 -12.72 -14.69
CA THR A 28 9.88 -13.43 -15.97
C THR A 28 8.58 -13.37 -16.77
N ASP A 29 7.44 -13.16 -16.08
CA ASP A 29 6.10 -13.18 -16.70
C ASP A 29 5.11 -12.46 -15.80
N THR A 30 5.08 -11.15 -15.85
CA THR A 30 4.03 -10.43 -15.14
C THR A 30 3.27 -9.54 -16.10
N ALA A 31 2.04 -9.91 -16.35
CA ALA A 31 1.05 -8.95 -16.73
C ALA A 31 0.95 -7.93 -15.58
N VAL A 32 1.53 -6.76 -15.75
CA VAL A 32 1.35 -5.65 -14.79
C VAL A 32 -0.07 -5.16 -14.99
N SER A 33 -0.95 -5.51 -14.07
CA SER A 33 -2.26 -4.89 -13.98
C SER A 33 -2.09 -3.49 -13.40
N THR A 34 -2.54 -2.49 -14.12
CA THR A 34 -2.60 -1.12 -13.59
C THR A 34 -3.98 -0.92 -12.96
N TYR A 35 -3.99 -0.40 -11.74
CA TYR A 35 -5.21 -0.06 -11.04
C TYR A 35 -5.41 1.46 -11.10
N ALA A 36 -6.61 1.91 -11.45
CA ALA A 36 -6.98 3.29 -11.19
C ALA A 36 -7.28 3.41 -9.69
N LEU A 37 -6.60 4.30 -9.00
CA LEU A 37 -6.94 4.69 -7.65
C LEU A 37 -8.22 5.53 -7.72
N ILE A 38 -9.37 4.87 -7.63
CA ILE A 38 -10.67 5.51 -7.55
C ILE A 38 -11.04 5.51 -6.08
N ARG A 39 -11.42 6.68 -5.57
CA ARG A 39 -11.95 6.80 -4.23
C ARG A 39 -13.17 5.88 -4.04
N ASP A 40 -13.15 5.10 -2.97
CA ASP A 40 -14.28 4.27 -2.52
C ASP A 40 -14.77 4.76 -1.16
N GLU A 41 -15.90 5.48 -1.15
CA GLU A 41 -16.48 6.02 0.07
C GLU A 41 -16.93 4.91 1.05
N THR A 42 -17.29 3.74 0.54
CA THR A 42 -17.68 2.59 1.39
C THR A 42 -16.45 2.05 2.14
N ALA A 43 -15.34 1.87 1.43
CA ALA A 43 -14.08 1.45 2.03
C ALA A 43 -13.54 2.48 3.04
N GLU A 44 -13.64 3.78 2.71
CA GLU A 44 -13.27 4.85 3.64
C GLU A 44 -14.07 4.81 4.94
N ARG A 45 -15.41 4.73 4.83
CA ARG A 45 -16.29 4.69 6.01
C ARG A 45 -16.03 3.46 6.87
N LYS A 46 -15.82 2.30 6.25
CA LYS A 46 -15.45 1.07 6.94
C LYS A 46 -14.11 1.19 7.67
N ALA A 47 -13.11 1.78 7.01
CA ALA A 47 -11.80 2.01 7.62
C ALA A 47 -11.87 3.05 8.75
N ALA A 48 -12.61 4.14 8.57
CA ALA A 48 -12.83 5.13 9.62
C ALA A 48 -13.53 4.52 10.83
N ALA A 49 -14.57 3.71 10.62
CA ALA A 49 -15.26 3.01 11.71
C ALA A 49 -14.34 2.01 12.44
N PHE A 50 -13.50 1.29 11.70
CA PHE A 50 -12.52 0.38 12.32
C PHE A 50 -11.50 1.14 13.18
N LEU A 51 -10.97 2.26 12.66
CA LEU A 51 -9.92 3.04 13.32
C LEU A 51 -10.44 3.90 14.48
N LEU A 52 -11.67 4.43 14.38
CA LEU A 52 -12.20 5.48 15.24
C LEU A 52 -13.49 5.11 15.97
N GLY A 53 -14.05 3.90 15.74
CA GLY A 53 -15.33 3.48 16.27
C GLY A 53 -16.53 4.01 15.47
N ASP A 54 -17.74 3.71 15.96
CA ASP A 54 -18.99 3.90 15.19
C ASP A 54 -19.55 5.33 15.19
N ASN A 55 -19.20 6.15 16.18
CA ASN A 55 -19.71 7.53 16.33
C ASN A 55 -18.85 8.52 15.54
N LEU A 56 -19.02 8.52 14.22
CA LEU A 56 -18.22 9.31 13.31
C LEU A 56 -18.93 10.58 12.87
N GLU A 57 -18.26 11.72 12.99
CA GLU A 57 -18.61 12.96 12.30
C GLU A 57 -17.75 13.08 11.04
N ARG A 58 -18.39 13.33 9.89
CA ARG A 58 -17.70 13.53 8.62
C ARG A 58 -17.72 14.97 8.20
N THR A 59 -16.54 15.49 7.89
CA THR A 59 -16.37 16.80 7.26
C THR A 59 -15.65 16.66 5.93
N THR A 60 -16.02 17.48 4.94
CA THR A 60 -15.33 17.53 3.65
C THR A 60 -14.54 18.84 3.63
N GLN A 61 -13.21 18.71 3.52
CA GLN A 61 -12.34 19.84 3.28
C GLN A 61 -12.15 20.01 1.78
N GLY A 62 -11.94 21.22 1.30
CA GLY A 62 -11.63 21.45 -0.12
C GLY A 62 -10.38 20.66 -0.55
N GLY A 63 -10.25 20.36 -1.85
CA GLY A 63 -9.07 19.67 -2.38
C GLY A 63 -9.09 18.14 -2.26
N GLY A 64 -10.29 17.53 -2.18
CA GLY A 64 -10.41 16.06 -2.18
C GLY A 64 -9.98 15.38 -0.88
N ILE A 65 -10.13 16.09 0.26
CA ILE A 65 -9.84 15.56 1.58
C ILE A 65 -11.15 15.38 2.36
N TYR A 66 -11.34 14.18 2.90
CA TYR A 66 -12.51 13.77 3.67
C TYR A 66 -12.06 13.34 5.05
N THR A 67 -12.49 14.05 6.08
CA THR A 67 -12.07 13.81 7.46
C THR A 67 -13.22 13.20 8.26
N TYR A 68 -12.92 12.15 8.97
CA TYR A 68 -13.79 11.53 9.98
C TYR A 68 -13.20 11.79 11.36
N THR A 69 -14.04 12.18 12.29
CA THR A 69 -13.63 12.47 13.67
C THR A 69 -14.51 11.73 14.66
N SER A 70 -13.93 11.34 15.78
CA SER A 70 -14.62 10.77 16.93
C SER A 70 -13.90 11.18 18.22
N GLN A 71 -14.37 10.68 19.37
CA GLN A 71 -13.65 10.84 20.65
C GLN A 71 -12.30 10.12 20.66
N GLN A 72 -12.09 9.13 19.78
CA GLN A 72 -10.84 8.37 19.71
C GLN A 72 -9.78 9.08 18.88
N GLY A 73 -10.16 9.99 17.99
CA GLY A 73 -9.22 10.71 17.13
C GLY A 73 -9.82 11.18 15.82
N ALA A 74 -8.97 11.30 14.82
CA ALA A 74 -9.33 11.74 13.48
C ALA A 74 -8.65 10.88 12.40
N ALA A 75 -9.34 10.70 11.26
CA ALA A 75 -8.79 10.07 10.08
C ALA A 75 -9.12 10.91 8.83
N ALA A 76 -8.12 11.22 8.03
CA ALA A 76 -8.24 11.96 6.78
C ALA A 76 -7.99 11.03 5.60
N PHE A 77 -8.92 10.98 4.66
CA PHE A 77 -8.85 10.21 3.43
C PHE A 77 -8.76 11.16 2.24
N ARG A 78 -8.04 10.77 1.19
CA ARG A 78 -7.81 11.57 -0.01
C ARG A 78 -8.35 10.87 -1.26
N ASP A 79 -8.67 11.64 -2.27
CA ASP A 79 -9.11 11.12 -3.58
C ASP A 79 -8.08 10.14 -4.21
N THR A 80 -6.82 10.22 -3.79
CA THR A 80 -5.76 9.28 -4.18
C THR A 80 -5.84 7.91 -3.50
N GLY A 81 -6.84 7.70 -2.62
CA GLY A 81 -6.94 6.49 -1.80
C GLY A 81 -5.99 6.47 -0.59
N SER A 82 -5.11 7.45 -0.44
CA SER A 82 -4.26 7.55 0.75
C SER A 82 -5.05 8.00 1.97
N PHE A 83 -4.62 7.55 3.15
CA PHE A 83 -5.21 7.98 4.42
C PHE A 83 -4.16 8.17 5.50
N ASP A 84 -4.50 9.01 6.47
CA ASP A 84 -3.78 9.19 7.73
C ASP A 84 -4.80 9.24 8.86
N ALA A 85 -4.55 8.48 9.92
CA ALA A 85 -5.35 8.47 11.14
C ALA A 85 -4.45 8.66 12.35
N ALA A 86 -4.93 9.43 13.33
CA ALA A 86 -4.21 9.68 14.57
C ALA A 86 -5.17 9.80 15.75
N GLY A 87 -4.74 9.32 16.92
CA GLY A 87 -5.49 9.33 18.16
C GLY A 87 -5.21 8.10 19.02
N SER A 88 -6.16 7.71 19.85
CA SER A 88 -6.15 6.43 20.56
C SER A 88 -6.86 5.37 19.74
N LEU A 89 -6.24 4.91 18.64
CA LEU A 89 -6.88 4.00 17.68
C LEU A 89 -7.10 2.60 18.27
N SER A 90 -6.20 2.16 19.17
CA SER A 90 -6.43 0.98 20.00
C SER A 90 -6.03 1.30 21.43
N GLN A 91 -6.79 0.78 22.40
CA GLN A 91 -6.48 0.98 23.81
C GLN A 91 -5.71 -0.20 24.41
N GLU A 92 -5.80 -1.37 23.76
CA GLU A 92 -5.17 -2.61 24.19
C GLU A 92 -4.80 -3.44 22.98
N ASN A 93 -3.75 -4.26 23.13
CA ASN A 93 -3.33 -5.27 22.14
C ASN A 93 -3.15 -4.73 20.70
N ALA A 94 -2.17 -3.85 20.53
CA ALA A 94 -1.81 -3.30 19.20
C ALA A 94 -1.58 -4.38 18.13
N GLU A 95 -1.02 -5.55 18.51
CA GLU A 95 -0.78 -6.62 17.55
C GLU A 95 -2.08 -7.20 16.99
N ALA A 96 -3.06 -7.47 17.84
CA ALA A 96 -4.36 -7.97 17.37
C ALA A 96 -5.05 -6.93 16.50
N PHE A 97 -5.06 -5.67 16.93
CA PHE A 97 -5.65 -4.57 16.16
C PHE A 97 -5.04 -4.45 14.76
N CYS A 98 -3.70 -4.45 14.64
CA CYS A 98 -3.03 -4.37 13.35
C CYS A 98 -3.34 -5.58 12.46
N ARG A 99 -3.36 -6.81 13.02
CA ARG A 99 -3.70 -8.03 12.28
C ARG A 99 -5.15 -8.02 11.78
N ASP A 100 -6.09 -7.59 12.62
CA ASP A 100 -7.51 -7.52 12.26
C ASP A 100 -7.77 -6.45 11.20
N PHE A 101 -7.10 -5.28 11.30
CA PHE A 101 -7.15 -4.28 10.23
C PHE A 101 -6.60 -4.83 8.92
N CYS A 102 -5.42 -5.44 8.95
CA CYS A 102 -4.79 -6.01 7.76
C CYS A 102 -5.69 -7.06 7.11
N LYS A 103 -6.32 -7.92 7.90
CA LYS A 103 -7.28 -8.92 7.41
C LYS A 103 -8.53 -8.28 6.81
N ALA A 104 -9.10 -7.26 7.48
CA ALA A 104 -10.33 -6.58 7.06
C ALA A 104 -10.17 -5.83 5.73
N PHE A 105 -8.97 -5.34 5.44
CA PHE A 105 -8.65 -4.52 4.26
C PHE A 105 -7.67 -5.19 3.29
N SER A 106 -7.52 -6.52 3.36
CA SER A 106 -6.70 -7.34 2.46
C SER A 106 -5.25 -6.88 2.34
N TYR A 107 -4.63 -6.56 3.47
CA TYR A 107 -3.19 -6.44 3.58
C TYR A 107 -2.58 -7.79 3.95
N ASP A 108 -1.28 -7.95 3.71
CA ASP A 108 -0.52 -9.10 4.19
C ASP A 108 -0.39 -9.08 5.72
N THR A 109 0.17 -10.11 6.28
CA THR A 109 0.47 -10.18 7.72
C THR A 109 1.41 -9.04 8.10
N PRO A 110 1.06 -8.21 9.11
CA PRO A 110 1.90 -7.09 9.49
C PRO A 110 3.23 -7.55 10.09
N ILE A 111 4.30 -6.89 9.70
CA ILE A 111 5.65 -7.06 10.26
C ILE A 111 5.83 -6.01 11.36
N PHE A 112 6.11 -6.47 12.57
CA PHE A 112 6.32 -5.63 13.74
C PHE A 112 7.81 -5.35 13.96
N THR A 113 8.14 -4.08 14.20
CA THR A 113 9.46 -3.63 14.63
C THR A 113 9.27 -2.84 15.91
N LEU A 114 9.33 -3.56 17.04
CA LEU A 114 9.08 -3.01 18.38
C LEU A 114 10.35 -3.09 19.24
N ASP A 115 10.50 -2.13 20.14
CA ASP A 115 11.51 -2.15 21.19
C ASP A 115 11.03 -2.92 22.44
N GLU A 116 11.85 -2.93 23.48
CA GLU A 116 11.57 -3.62 24.75
C GLU A 116 10.35 -3.04 25.51
N THR A 117 9.95 -1.81 25.19
CA THR A 117 8.77 -1.14 25.78
C THR A 117 7.48 -1.45 25.03
N GLY A 118 7.57 -2.18 23.92
CA GLY A 118 6.42 -2.42 23.02
C GLY A 118 6.08 -1.20 22.17
N SER A 119 7.04 -0.30 21.96
CA SER A 119 6.89 0.89 21.11
C SER A 119 7.64 0.70 19.79
N GLY A 120 7.08 1.24 18.69
CA GLY A 120 7.67 1.11 17.36
C GLY A 120 6.63 1.15 16.25
N THR A 121 6.78 0.29 15.25
CA THR A 121 5.91 0.26 14.08
C THR A 121 5.46 -1.14 13.71
N ALA A 122 4.30 -1.20 13.02
CA ALA A 122 3.88 -2.37 12.28
C ALA A 122 3.58 -1.95 10.84
N THR A 123 4.06 -2.71 9.87
CA THR A 123 3.89 -2.40 8.45
C THR A 123 3.38 -3.61 7.68
N ALA A 124 2.41 -3.41 6.79
CA ALA A 124 1.89 -4.46 5.91
C ALA A 124 1.68 -3.93 4.50
N VAL A 125 1.88 -4.79 3.50
CA VAL A 125 1.66 -4.47 2.09
C VAL A 125 0.25 -4.88 1.69
N ARG A 126 -0.41 -4.05 0.90
CA ARG A 126 -1.72 -4.36 0.33
C ARG A 126 -1.61 -5.52 -0.65
N LEU A 127 -2.54 -6.47 -0.57
CA LEU A 127 -2.65 -7.56 -1.50
C LEU A 127 -3.86 -7.36 -2.43
N TRP A 128 -3.67 -7.68 -3.70
CA TRP A 128 -4.73 -7.81 -4.69
C TRP A 128 -4.71 -9.22 -5.27
N ASN A 129 -5.75 -9.99 -5.02
CA ASN A 129 -5.79 -11.41 -5.39
C ASN A 129 -4.53 -12.18 -4.95
N GLY A 130 -4.03 -11.89 -3.74
CA GLY A 130 -2.82 -12.50 -3.18
C GLY A 130 -1.50 -11.94 -3.73
N THR A 131 -1.53 -10.97 -4.62
CA THR A 131 -0.33 -10.33 -5.18
C THR A 131 -0.06 -8.98 -4.50
N PRO A 132 1.17 -8.70 -4.03
CA PRO A 132 1.53 -7.42 -3.46
C PRO A 132 1.33 -6.27 -4.45
N VAL A 133 0.70 -5.18 -3.98
CA VAL A 133 0.48 -3.97 -4.76
C VAL A 133 1.60 -2.98 -4.49
N PHE A 134 2.26 -2.50 -5.54
CA PHE A 134 3.33 -1.52 -5.43
C PHE A 134 2.83 -0.20 -4.83
N ASN A 135 3.58 0.37 -3.91
CA ASN A 135 3.27 1.61 -3.18
C ASN A 135 1.93 1.60 -2.40
N ALA A 136 1.37 0.44 -2.15
CA ALA A 136 0.18 0.30 -1.33
C ALA A 136 0.53 -0.46 -0.05
N ALA A 137 0.90 0.26 0.98
CA ALA A 137 1.19 -0.28 2.30
C ALA A 137 0.39 0.47 3.36
N VAL A 138 0.29 -0.13 4.54
CA VAL A 138 -0.16 0.53 5.76
C VAL A 138 0.96 0.46 6.79
N THR A 139 1.16 1.56 7.52
CA THR A 139 2.09 1.65 8.64
C THR A 139 1.34 2.13 9.86
N PHE A 140 1.49 1.41 10.96
CA PHE A 140 0.96 1.76 12.27
C PHE A 140 2.11 2.23 13.16
N THR A 141 1.87 3.28 13.94
CA THR A 141 2.75 3.67 15.03
C THR A 141 2.19 3.14 16.33
N ILE A 142 3.03 2.44 17.06
CA ILE A 142 2.67 1.77 18.31
C ILE A 142 3.48 2.39 19.44
N ASP A 143 2.82 2.67 20.56
CA ASP A 143 3.46 3.13 21.79
C ASP A 143 2.91 2.35 22.98
N GLN A 144 3.80 1.67 23.69
CA GLN A 144 3.47 0.85 24.86
C GLN A 144 2.29 -0.10 24.62
N GLY A 145 2.29 -0.79 23.45
CA GLY A 145 1.26 -1.74 23.07
C GLY A 145 -0.06 -1.13 22.61
N ARG A 146 -0.11 0.18 22.33
CA ARG A 146 -1.29 0.92 21.83
C ARG A 146 -1.02 1.47 20.45
N VAL A 147 -1.99 1.44 19.55
CA VAL A 147 -1.88 2.08 18.23
C VAL A 147 -2.28 3.54 18.33
N LEU A 148 -1.33 4.43 18.05
CA LEU A 148 -1.53 5.89 18.08
C LEU A 148 -1.83 6.47 16.70
N SER A 149 -1.29 5.88 15.65
CA SER A 149 -1.55 6.34 14.29
C SER A 149 -1.53 5.20 13.29
N ALA A 150 -2.18 5.43 12.16
CA ALA A 150 -2.14 4.57 11.01
C ALA A 150 -2.08 5.43 9.75
N SER A 151 -1.21 5.11 8.80
CA SER A 151 -1.14 5.77 7.51
C SER A 151 -0.96 4.76 6.39
N GLY A 152 -1.56 5.02 5.23
CA GLY A 152 -1.43 4.06 4.13
C GLY A 152 -2.32 4.39 2.94
N ALA A 153 -2.58 3.36 2.13
CA ALA A 153 -3.42 3.46 0.95
C ALA A 153 -4.54 2.43 1.01
N LEU A 154 -5.80 2.89 1.00
CA LEU A 154 -6.96 2.05 0.78
C LEU A 154 -7.17 1.88 -0.72
N LEU A 155 -7.27 0.62 -1.16
CA LEU A 155 -7.72 0.30 -2.51
C LEU A 155 -9.18 -0.12 -2.45
N PRO A 156 -9.99 0.21 -3.47
CA PRO A 156 -11.39 -0.22 -3.54
C PRO A 156 -11.50 -1.74 -3.45
N GLU A 157 -12.52 -2.24 -2.74
CA GLU A 157 -12.77 -3.67 -2.59
C GLU A 157 -13.24 -4.33 -3.90
N ALA A 158 -13.93 -3.58 -4.75
CA ALA A 158 -14.46 -4.05 -6.02
C ALA A 158 -13.64 -3.48 -7.18
N GLY A 159 -12.91 -4.34 -7.81
CA GLY A 159 -12.22 -4.26 -9.06
C GLY A 159 -12.42 -3.04 -9.93
N ALA A 160 -11.64 -2.01 -9.73
CA ALA A 160 -11.35 -1.11 -10.79
C ALA A 160 -10.15 -1.68 -11.59
N GLU A 161 -10.32 -2.87 -12.17
CA GLU A 161 -9.51 -3.24 -13.30
C GLU A 161 -9.85 -2.27 -14.44
N THR A 162 -9.16 -1.15 -14.49
CA THR A 162 -9.14 -0.40 -15.72
C THR A 162 -8.24 -1.18 -16.67
N SER A 163 -8.84 -2.07 -17.44
CA SER A 163 -8.27 -2.44 -18.73
C SER A 163 -8.27 -1.15 -19.56
N SER A 164 -7.32 -0.25 -19.34
CA SER A 164 -6.92 0.66 -20.38
C SER A 164 -6.50 -0.27 -21.52
N GLY A 165 -7.02 -0.14 -22.72
CA GLY A 165 -6.65 -0.98 -23.85
C GLY A 165 -5.17 -0.84 -24.26
N GLN A 166 -4.34 -0.30 -23.41
CA GLN A 166 -2.90 -0.29 -23.45
C GLN A 166 -2.41 -1.62 -22.87
N LYS A 167 -1.78 -2.39 -23.70
CA LYS A 167 -1.04 -3.59 -23.32
C LYS A 167 -0.10 -3.22 -22.15
N PRO A 168 -0.16 -3.89 -20.99
CA PRO A 168 0.76 -3.62 -19.91
C PRO A 168 2.19 -3.71 -20.42
N LEU A 169 3.02 -2.74 -20.04
CA LEU A 169 4.45 -2.79 -20.35
C LEU A 169 5.02 -4.05 -19.68
N SER A 170 5.75 -4.87 -20.45
CA SER A 170 6.54 -5.94 -19.82
C SER A 170 7.55 -5.32 -18.86
N ALA A 171 7.99 -6.07 -17.84
CA ALA A 171 9.05 -5.61 -16.92
C ALA A 171 10.29 -5.18 -17.71
N PHE A 172 10.61 -5.86 -18.80
CA PHE A 172 11.65 -5.50 -19.74
C PHE A 172 11.44 -4.11 -20.38
N ALA A 173 10.25 -3.85 -20.90
CA ALA A 173 9.94 -2.56 -21.52
C ALA A 173 9.91 -1.41 -20.49
N ALA A 174 9.44 -1.65 -19.28
CA ALA A 174 9.45 -0.67 -18.20
C ALA A 174 10.87 -0.31 -17.75
N LEU A 175 11.74 -1.30 -17.57
CA LEU A 175 13.14 -1.08 -17.19
C LEU A 175 13.94 -0.43 -18.32
N THR A 176 13.68 -0.78 -19.58
CA THR A 176 14.30 -0.14 -20.75
C THR A 176 13.88 1.33 -20.85
N ALA A 177 12.58 1.63 -20.66
CA ALA A 177 12.08 3.00 -20.65
C ALA A 177 12.71 3.82 -19.51
N PHE A 178 12.82 3.25 -18.32
CA PHE A 178 13.47 3.90 -17.18
C PHE A 178 14.92 4.26 -17.46
N GLN A 179 15.68 3.37 -18.14
CA GLN A 179 17.05 3.63 -18.50
C GLN A 179 17.20 4.75 -19.55
N GLN A 180 16.24 4.84 -20.49
CA GLN A 180 16.24 5.91 -21.51
C GLN A 180 15.86 7.29 -20.96
N MET A 181 15.27 7.37 -19.77
CA MET A 181 14.92 8.62 -19.09
C MET A 181 16.06 9.22 -18.26
N ARG A 182 17.21 8.57 -18.20
CA ARG A 182 18.42 9.03 -17.52
C ARG A 182 19.39 9.69 -18.49
#